data_07abaf565a534e2707ea2ba3b18abe04
#
_entry.id   07abaf565a534e2707ea2ba3b18abe04
#
_cell.length_a   1.000
_cell.length_b   1.000
_cell.length_c   1.000
_cell.angle_alpha   90.00
_cell.angle_beta   90.00
_cell.angle_gamma   90.00
#
_symmetry.space_group_name_H-M   'P 1'
#
loop_
_entity.id
_entity.type
_entity.pdbx_description
1 polymer ?
#
loop_
_entity_poly.entity_id
_entity_poly.type
_entity_poly.pdbx_seq_one_letter_code
_entity_poly.pdbx_strand_id
1 'polypeptide(L)'
;MTQQNDKATTFHSLHEKGNPVVLFNIWDVGSANTVAGAGAKAIATGSAPVAMANGFADGEQIPLSFALDNVSRIVSAVDLPVSLDFEGAYGVTPEAVAGNISRALQTGVVGFNFEDQIVGDTGLYDLDVQSKRVAAVKGACQAAGINAFINARTDIF
;
A
#
# COMPACT_ATOMS: atom_id res chain seq x y z
N MET A 1 -5.12 -22.05 2.51
CA MET A 1 -4.68 -20.63 2.55
C MET A 1 -5.64 -19.85 1.69
N THR A 2 -5.85 -18.56 1.93
CA THR A 2 -6.70 -17.75 1.06
C THR A 2 -5.91 -17.34 -0.18
N GLN A 3 -6.58 -17.09 -1.31
CA GLN A 3 -5.95 -16.60 -2.55
C GLN A 3 -5.09 -15.33 -2.29
N GLN A 4 -5.52 -14.48 -1.37
CA GLN A 4 -4.75 -13.29 -0.95
C GLN A 4 -3.41 -13.68 -0.31
N ASN A 5 -3.35 -14.70 0.55
CA ASN A 5 -2.11 -15.18 1.14
C ASN A 5 -1.17 -15.83 0.11
N ASP A 6 -1.71 -16.50 -0.90
CA ASP A 6 -0.89 -17.05 -1.98
C ASP A 6 -0.26 -15.93 -2.79
N LYS A 7 -1.01 -14.86 -3.09
CA LYS A 7 -0.47 -13.64 -3.71
C LYS A 7 0.53 -12.91 -2.82
N ALA A 8 0.31 -12.85 -1.50
CA ALA A 8 1.26 -12.27 -0.55
C ALA A 8 2.59 -13.06 -0.55
N THR A 9 2.52 -14.39 -0.54
CA THR A 9 3.70 -15.25 -0.62
C THR A 9 4.46 -15.04 -1.93
N THR A 10 3.75 -14.96 -3.05
CA THR A 10 4.35 -14.63 -4.35
C THR A 10 5.03 -13.27 -4.30
N PHE A 11 4.37 -12.25 -3.73
CA PHE A 11 4.93 -10.91 -3.65
C PHE A 11 6.21 -10.85 -2.80
N HIS A 12 6.26 -11.57 -1.67
CA HIS A 12 7.47 -11.71 -0.89
C HIS A 12 8.61 -12.36 -1.68
N SER A 13 8.31 -13.42 -2.46
CA SER A 13 9.33 -14.14 -3.23
C SER A 13 9.94 -13.31 -4.36
N LEU A 14 9.27 -12.24 -4.81
CA LEU A 14 9.81 -11.32 -5.83
C LEU A 14 10.86 -10.35 -5.28
N HIS A 15 10.96 -10.19 -3.94
CA HIS A 15 11.91 -9.30 -3.30
C HIS A 15 13.22 -10.02 -2.99
N GLU A 16 14.00 -10.31 -4.03
CA GLU A 16 15.26 -11.03 -3.92
C GLU A 16 16.45 -10.08 -3.83
N LYS A 17 17.38 -10.36 -2.92
CA LYS A 17 18.62 -9.59 -2.82
C LYS A 17 19.45 -9.74 -4.10
N GLY A 18 19.76 -8.62 -4.74
CA GLY A 18 20.52 -8.58 -6.00
C GLY A 18 19.67 -8.74 -7.27
N ASN A 19 18.38 -9.06 -7.13
CA ASN A 19 17.41 -9.12 -8.23
C ASN A 19 16.09 -8.45 -7.79
N PRO A 20 16.09 -7.11 -7.65
CA PRO A 20 14.94 -6.40 -7.10
C PRO A 20 13.75 -6.48 -8.05
N VAL A 21 12.55 -6.62 -7.47
CA VAL A 21 11.33 -6.46 -8.25
C VAL A 21 11.17 -5.00 -8.70
N VAL A 22 10.82 -4.81 -9.96
CA VAL A 22 10.46 -3.48 -10.49
C VAL A 22 8.95 -3.35 -10.48
N LEU A 23 8.45 -2.40 -9.71
CA LEU A 23 7.01 -2.11 -9.62
C LEU A 23 6.73 -0.82 -10.39
N PHE A 24 5.86 -0.91 -11.39
CA PHE A 24 5.33 0.26 -12.07
C PHE A 24 4.11 0.76 -11.32
N ASN A 25 4.10 2.03 -10.94
CA ASN A 25 2.96 2.62 -10.26
C ASN A 25 1.80 2.79 -11.21
N ILE A 26 0.66 2.29 -10.77
CA ILE A 26 -0.62 2.39 -11.48
C ILE A 26 -1.62 3.21 -10.63
N TRP A 27 -2.68 3.72 -11.26
CA TRP A 27 -3.63 4.59 -10.58
C TRP A 27 -5.11 4.21 -10.80
N ASP A 28 -5.39 3.34 -11.77
CA ASP A 28 -6.71 2.85 -12.11
C ASP A 28 -6.66 1.46 -12.73
N VAL A 29 -7.82 0.92 -13.06
CA VAL A 29 -7.95 -0.40 -13.70
C VAL A 29 -7.32 -0.42 -15.10
N GLY A 30 -7.39 0.68 -15.85
CA GLY A 30 -6.83 0.78 -17.20
C GLY A 30 -5.31 0.66 -17.19
N SER A 31 -4.66 1.46 -16.34
CA SER A 31 -3.21 1.40 -16.15
C SER A 31 -2.77 0.04 -15.58
N ALA A 32 -3.52 -0.54 -14.62
CA ALA A 32 -3.23 -1.86 -14.06
C ALA A 32 -3.26 -2.96 -15.13
N ASN A 33 -4.28 -3.01 -15.96
CA ASN A 33 -4.38 -3.96 -17.07
C ASN A 33 -3.28 -3.79 -18.10
N THR A 34 -2.89 -2.55 -18.40
CA THR A 34 -1.81 -2.25 -19.34
C THR A 34 -0.47 -2.78 -18.82
N VAL A 35 -0.15 -2.50 -17.55
CA VAL A 35 1.12 -2.95 -16.93
C VAL A 35 1.12 -4.48 -16.75
N ALA A 36 0.00 -5.08 -16.36
CA ALA A 36 -0.16 -6.53 -16.28
C ALA A 36 0.03 -7.19 -17.65
N GLY A 37 -0.59 -6.65 -18.70
CA GLY A 37 -0.45 -7.12 -20.09
C GLY A 37 0.96 -6.98 -20.64
N ALA A 38 1.76 -6.05 -20.14
CA ALA A 38 3.17 -5.90 -20.47
C ALA A 38 4.08 -6.92 -19.76
N GLY A 39 3.52 -7.80 -18.92
CA GLY A 39 4.25 -8.91 -18.29
C GLY A 39 4.79 -8.61 -16.90
N ALA A 40 4.29 -7.58 -16.22
CA ALA A 40 4.60 -7.33 -14.82
C ALA A 40 4.30 -8.56 -13.95
N LYS A 41 5.08 -8.79 -12.91
CA LYS A 41 4.90 -9.89 -11.97
C LYS A 41 4.10 -9.47 -10.73
N ALA A 42 4.09 -8.19 -10.44
CA ALA A 42 3.32 -7.53 -9.42
C ALA A 42 3.12 -6.06 -9.83
N ILE A 43 2.17 -5.38 -9.22
CA ILE A 43 1.91 -3.97 -9.45
C ILE A 43 1.77 -3.23 -8.11
N ALA A 44 2.00 -1.93 -8.14
CA ALA A 44 1.78 -1.06 -6.99
C ALA A 44 0.96 0.17 -7.42
N THR A 45 0.11 0.68 -6.54
CA THR A 45 -0.46 2.00 -6.74
C THR A 45 0.59 3.07 -6.44
N GLY A 46 0.40 4.27 -6.95
CA GLY A 46 1.09 5.47 -6.47
C GLY A 46 0.06 6.44 -5.90
N SER A 47 0.30 6.98 -4.71
CA SER A 47 -0.62 7.92 -4.03
C SER A 47 -0.87 9.16 -4.89
N ALA A 48 0.21 9.82 -5.31
CA ALA A 48 0.14 11.00 -6.17
C ALA A 48 -0.64 10.77 -7.48
N PRO A 49 -0.32 9.77 -8.32
CA PRO A 49 -1.09 9.56 -9.56
C PRO A 49 -2.55 9.16 -9.29
N VAL A 50 -2.85 8.41 -8.22
CA VAL A 50 -4.24 8.10 -7.83
C VAL A 50 -4.98 9.39 -7.46
N ALA A 51 -4.40 10.25 -6.62
CA ALA A 51 -5.01 11.51 -6.21
C ALA A 51 -5.21 12.43 -7.43
N MET A 52 -4.15 12.67 -8.20
CA MET A 52 -4.17 13.58 -9.36
C MET A 52 -5.16 13.14 -10.46
N ALA A 53 -5.23 11.84 -10.76
CA ALA A 53 -6.19 11.31 -11.73
C ALA A 53 -7.66 11.52 -11.33
N ASN A 54 -7.90 11.75 -10.03
CA ASN A 54 -9.23 11.98 -9.48
C ASN A 54 -9.46 13.43 -9.02
N GLY A 55 -8.56 14.38 -9.38
CA GLY A 55 -8.70 15.80 -9.10
C GLY A 55 -8.33 16.23 -7.68
N PHE A 56 -7.57 15.41 -6.96
CA PHE A 56 -7.05 15.72 -5.63
C PHE A 56 -5.55 16.02 -5.67
N ALA A 57 -5.06 16.75 -4.69
CA ALA A 57 -3.63 16.86 -4.43
C ALA A 57 -3.13 15.58 -3.72
N ASP A 58 -1.82 15.35 -3.78
CA ASP A 58 -1.14 14.30 -3.01
C ASP A 58 -1.15 14.60 -1.51
N GLY A 59 -0.73 13.65 -0.67
CA GLY A 59 -0.70 13.84 0.77
C GLY A 59 -2.05 13.61 1.45
N GLU A 60 -2.65 12.45 1.24
CA GLU A 60 -3.91 11.99 1.86
C GLU A 60 -5.11 12.93 1.61
N GLN A 61 -5.06 13.76 0.54
CA GLN A 61 -6.18 14.67 0.22
C GLN A 61 -7.36 13.96 -0.45
N ILE A 62 -7.14 12.82 -1.08
CA ILE A 62 -8.21 11.95 -1.57
C ILE A 62 -8.87 11.26 -0.37
N PRO A 63 -10.22 11.23 -0.27
CA PRO A 63 -10.88 10.55 0.85
C PRO A 63 -10.50 9.07 0.94
N LEU A 64 -10.21 8.58 2.14
CA LEU A 64 -9.80 7.19 2.38
C LEU A 64 -10.77 6.18 1.74
N SER A 65 -12.09 6.39 1.85
CA SER A 65 -13.08 5.50 1.23
C SER A 65 -12.90 5.42 -0.28
N PHE A 66 -12.62 6.55 -0.94
CA PHE A 66 -12.41 6.61 -2.37
C PHE A 66 -11.11 5.87 -2.77
N ALA A 67 -10.02 6.07 -2.03
CA ALA A 67 -8.76 5.36 -2.28
C ALA A 67 -8.93 3.84 -2.14
N LEU A 68 -9.66 3.40 -1.10
CA LEU A 68 -9.96 1.98 -0.89
C LEU A 68 -10.87 1.40 -1.97
N ASP A 69 -11.90 2.12 -2.41
CA ASP A 69 -12.77 1.69 -3.50
C ASP A 69 -12.00 1.59 -4.83
N ASN A 70 -11.08 2.51 -5.08
CA ASN A 70 -10.24 2.47 -6.27
C ASN A 70 -9.33 1.24 -6.27
N VAL A 71 -8.60 0.99 -5.19
CA VAL A 71 -7.69 -0.17 -5.10
C VAL A 71 -8.46 -1.49 -5.12
N SER A 72 -9.66 -1.55 -4.55
CA SER A 72 -10.53 -2.73 -4.63
C SER A 72 -10.90 -3.09 -6.08
N ARG A 73 -11.23 -2.08 -6.90
CA ARG A 73 -11.46 -2.29 -8.34
C ARG A 73 -10.22 -2.76 -9.07
N ILE A 74 -9.05 -2.20 -8.74
CA ILE A 74 -7.76 -2.63 -9.32
C ILE A 74 -7.49 -4.10 -8.97
N VAL A 75 -7.56 -4.47 -7.69
CA VAL A 75 -7.33 -5.86 -7.23
C VAL A 75 -8.27 -6.84 -7.92
N SER A 76 -9.53 -6.45 -8.12
CA SER A 76 -10.53 -7.29 -8.78
C SER A 76 -10.30 -7.46 -10.29
N ALA A 77 -9.56 -6.54 -10.92
CA ALA A 77 -9.35 -6.52 -12.36
C ALA A 77 -8.11 -7.30 -12.82
N VAL A 78 -7.18 -7.64 -11.91
CA VAL A 78 -5.92 -8.31 -12.25
C VAL A 78 -5.67 -9.52 -11.37
N ASP A 79 -5.01 -10.53 -11.92
CA ASP A 79 -4.59 -11.72 -11.14
C ASP A 79 -3.14 -11.61 -10.64
N LEU A 80 -2.67 -10.40 -10.38
CA LEU A 80 -1.34 -10.13 -9.86
C LEU A 80 -1.39 -9.71 -8.38
N PRO A 81 -0.28 -9.87 -7.63
CA PRO A 81 -0.11 -9.22 -6.36
C PRO A 81 -0.19 -7.69 -6.52
N VAL A 82 -0.97 -7.03 -5.68
CA VAL A 82 -1.13 -5.57 -5.66
C VAL A 82 -0.64 -5.01 -4.33
N SER A 83 0.33 -4.09 -4.39
CA SER A 83 0.78 -3.30 -3.24
C SER A 83 0.11 -1.93 -3.26
N LEU A 84 -0.35 -1.46 -2.11
CA LEU A 84 -0.97 -0.15 -1.94
C LEU A 84 0.08 0.86 -1.46
N ASP A 85 0.25 1.94 -2.19
CA ASP A 85 0.91 3.13 -1.68
C ASP A 85 -0.05 3.86 -0.75
N PHE A 86 0.20 3.78 0.56
CA PHE A 86 -0.77 4.14 1.58
C PHE A 86 -0.31 5.32 2.45
N GLU A 87 0.78 5.96 2.07
CA GLU A 87 1.33 7.15 2.71
C GLU A 87 1.45 6.95 4.24
N GLY A 88 0.85 7.83 5.06
CA GLY A 88 0.74 7.69 6.51
C GLY A 88 -0.39 6.77 6.99
N ALA A 89 -1.07 6.06 6.08
CA ALA A 89 -2.24 5.21 6.33
C ALA A 89 -3.45 5.98 6.89
N TYR A 90 -3.57 7.27 6.54
CA TYR A 90 -4.68 8.14 6.97
C TYR A 90 -4.89 8.15 8.49
N GLY A 91 -3.81 8.02 9.25
CA GLY A 91 -3.87 7.93 10.70
C GLY A 91 -2.62 8.43 11.39
N VAL A 92 -2.79 9.19 12.46
CA VAL A 92 -1.70 9.69 13.29
C VAL A 92 -1.32 8.67 14.37
N THR A 93 -2.32 8.14 15.09
CA THR A 93 -2.06 7.18 16.17
C THR A 93 -1.90 5.74 15.66
N PRO A 94 -1.15 4.87 16.37
CA PRO A 94 -1.04 3.47 16.01
C PRO A 94 -2.39 2.76 15.85
N GLU A 95 -3.38 3.11 16.68
CA GLU A 95 -4.72 2.52 16.65
C GLU A 95 -5.48 2.92 15.37
N ALA A 96 -5.40 4.21 14.98
CA ALA A 96 -6.00 4.70 13.74
C ALA A 96 -5.35 4.03 12.52
N VAL A 97 -4.01 3.95 12.51
CA VAL A 97 -3.24 3.23 11.48
C VAL A 97 -3.70 1.78 11.38
N ALA A 98 -3.75 1.04 12.50
CA ALA A 98 -4.17 -0.36 12.50
C ALA A 98 -5.58 -0.55 11.94
N GLY A 99 -6.52 0.34 12.31
CA GLY A 99 -7.90 0.32 11.81
C GLY A 99 -7.97 0.51 10.30
N ASN A 100 -7.20 1.46 9.75
CA ASN A 100 -7.17 1.75 8.32
C ASN A 100 -6.45 0.65 7.51
N ILE A 101 -5.36 0.08 8.04
CA ILE A 101 -4.70 -1.10 7.45
C ILE A 101 -5.67 -2.30 7.39
N SER A 102 -6.44 -2.53 8.46
CA SER A 102 -7.44 -3.61 8.46
C SER A 102 -8.49 -3.43 7.37
N ARG A 103 -8.94 -2.19 7.12
CA ARG A 103 -9.85 -1.86 6.01
C ARG A 103 -9.19 -2.06 4.65
N ALA A 104 -7.94 -1.64 4.50
CA ALA A 104 -7.19 -1.80 3.27
C ALA A 104 -6.95 -3.28 2.93
N LEU A 105 -6.66 -4.13 3.90
CA LEU A 105 -6.52 -5.58 3.69
C LEU A 105 -7.80 -6.24 3.15
N GLN A 106 -8.99 -5.71 3.49
CA GLN A 106 -10.26 -6.22 2.97
C GLN A 106 -10.42 -5.99 1.46
N THR A 107 -9.67 -5.08 0.86
CA THR A 107 -9.65 -4.87 -0.60
C THR A 107 -8.90 -5.95 -1.36
N GLY A 108 -8.11 -6.79 -0.67
CA GLY A 108 -7.31 -7.85 -1.27
C GLY A 108 -5.86 -7.48 -1.57
N VAL A 109 -5.39 -6.29 -1.17
CA VAL A 109 -3.98 -5.90 -1.31
C VAL A 109 -3.07 -6.80 -0.47
N VAL A 110 -1.83 -6.96 -0.90
CA VAL A 110 -0.85 -7.86 -0.29
C VAL A 110 0.44 -7.17 0.14
N GLY A 111 0.49 -5.86 0.00
CA GLY A 111 1.63 -5.05 0.44
C GLY A 111 1.23 -3.60 0.65
N PHE A 112 2.08 -2.89 1.38
CA PHE A 112 1.92 -1.47 1.68
C PHE A 112 3.25 -0.74 1.55
N ASN A 113 3.25 0.45 0.91
CA ASN A 113 4.19 1.50 1.26
C ASN A 113 3.62 2.24 2.46
N PHE A 114 4.43 2.42 3.49
CA PHE A 114 4.04 3.10 4.72
C PHE A 114 5.16 4.06 5.14
N GLU A 115 4.83 5.34 5.24
CA GLU A 115 5.79 6.42 5.35
C GLU A 115 5.88 7.00 6.76
N ASP A 116 7.02 7.65 7.03
CA ASP A 116 7.27 8.35 8.29
C ASP A 116 7.02 9.87 8.20
N GLN A 117 6.64 10.39 7.03
CA GLN A 117 6.26 11.79 6.89
C GLN A 117 4.99 12.12 7.68
N ILE A 118 5.00 13.26 8.37
CA ILE A 118 3.79 13.82 8.98
C ILE A 118 2.98 14.48 7.87
N VAL A 119 1.88 13.85 7.47
CA VAL A 119 1.04 14.35 6.38
C VAL A 119 0.50 15.74 6.73
N GLY A 120 0.67 16.68 5.79
CA GLY A 120 0.28 18.07 6.00
C GLY A 120 1.27 18.93 6.79
N ASP A 121 2.42 18.39 7.14
CA ASP A 121 3.54 19.08 7.78
C ASP A 121 4.85 18.82 7.00
N THR A 122 5.95 19.45 7.42
CA THR A 122 7.27 19.30 6.79
C THR A 122 8.20 18.36 7.55
N GLY A 123 7.70 17.69 8.59
CA GLY A 123 8.49 16.84 9.48
C GLY A 123 8.27 15.36 9.32
N LEU A 124 9.14 14.59 9.95
CA LEU A 124 9.01 13.16 10.13
C LEU A 124 8.53 12.87 11.56
N TYR A 125 7.83 11.74 11.72
CA TYR A 125 7.54 11.24 13.07
C TYR A 125 8.82 10.88 13.81
N ASP A 126 8.88 11.16 15.12
CA ASP A 126 9.95 10.66 15.98
C ASP A 126 10.07 9.13 15.86
N LEU A 127 11.30 8.63 15.97
CA LEU A 127 11.63 7.22 15.80
C LEU A 127 10.74 6.29 16.64
N ASP A 128 10.52 6.64 17.93
CA ASP A 128 9.69 5.84 18.83
C ASP A 128 8.22 5.83 18.41
N VAL A 129 7.71 6.94 17.88
CA VAL A 129 6.35 7.06 17.37
C VAL A 129 6.20 6.23 16.11
N GLN A 130 7.10 6.41 15.15
CA GLN A 130 7.05 5.67 13.89
C GLN A 130 7.24 4.16 14.08
N SER A 131 8.12 3.75 15.00
CA SER A 131 8.29 2.33 15.35
C SER A 131 6.98 1.70 15.84
N LYS A 132 6.21 2.43 16.67
CA LYS A 132 4.90 1.97 17.16
C LYS A 132 3.86 1.91 16.03
N ARG A 133 3.88 2.89 15.11
CA ARG A 133 3.00 2.91 13.93
C ARG A 133 3.30 1.74 13.00
N VAL A 134 4.57 1.46 12.70
CA VAL A 134 4.97 0.27 11.91
C VAL A 134 4.57 -1.04 12.60
N ALA A 135 4.76 -1.13 13.93
CA ALA A 135 4.31 -2.28 14.71
C ALA A 135 2.78 -2.47 14.62
N ALA A 136 2.01 -1.38 14.59
CA ALA A 136 0.56 -1.42 14.44
C ALA A 136 0.15 -1.94 13.05
N VAL A 137 0.84 -1.53 11.98
CA VAL A 137 0.65 -2.08 10.62
C VAL A 137 0.88 -3.60 10.65
N LYS A 138 2.00 -4.04 11.22
CA LYS A 138 2.33 -5.47 11.32
C LYS A 138 1.29 -6.23 12.13
N GLY A 139 0.86 -5.68 13.26
CA GLY A 139 -0.16 -6.26 14.14
C GLY A 139 -1.51 -6.44 13.43
N ALA A 140 -1.94 -5.44 12.65
CA ALA A 140 -3.17 -5.50 11.85
C ALA A 140 -3.10 -6.61 10.78
N CYS A 141 -1.97 -6.74 10.09
CA CYS A 141 -1.74 -7.83 9.12
C CYS A 141 -1.82 -9.21 9.80
N GLN A 142 -1.18 -9.37 10.96
CA GLN A 142 -1.21 -10.62 11.73
C GLN A 142 -2.63 -10.96 12.21
N ALA A 143 -3.36 -9.97 12.73
CA ALA A 143 -4.75 -10.16 13.18
C ALA A 143 -5.69 -10.57 12.04
N ALA A 144 -5.45 -10.06 10.83
CA ALA A 144 -6.19 -10.47 9.63
C ALA A 144 -5.74 -11.84 9.07
N GLY A 145 -4.66 -12.41 9.57
CA GLY A 145 -4.08 -13.65 9.05
C GLY A 145 -3.44 -13.49 7.66
N ILE A 146 -3.08 -12.27 7.27
CA ILE A 146 -2.45 -11.96 5.98
C ILE A 146 -0.98 -11.59 6.19
N ASN A 147 -0.08 -12.30 5.52
CA ASN A 147 1.35 -11.99 5.56
C ASN A 147 1.68 -10.89 4.52
N ALA A 148 1.08 -9.71 4.66
CA ALA A 148 1.33 -8.60 3.76
C ALA A 148 2.79 -8.10 3.86
N PHE A 149 3.36 -7.69 2.72
CA PHE A 149 4.68 -7.07 2.65
C PHE A 149 4.59 -5.61 3.09
N ILE A 150 5.44 -5.20 4.01
CA ILE A 150 5.50 -3.82 4.50
C ILE A 150 6.79 -3.18 4.02
N ASN A 151 6.68 -2.23 3.11
CA ASN A 151 7.77 -1.35 2.71
C ASN A 151 7.70 -0.10 3.61
N ALA A 152 8.42 -0.13 4.72
CA ALA A 152 8.56 1.03 5.60
C ALA A 152 9.49 2.04 4.93
N ARG A 153 8.91 3.11 4.37
CA ARG A 153 9.61 4.15 3.62
C ARG A 153 9.94 5.33 4.53
N THR A 154 11.09 5.95 4.32
CA THR A 154 11.43 7.23 4.95
C THR A 154 11.49 8.34 3.91
N ASP A 155 10.93 9.49 4.24
CA ASP A 155 10.90 10.69 3.40
C ASP A 155 11.92 11.73 3.90
N ILE A 156 13.12 11.26 4.19
CA ILE A 156 14.24 12.07 4.73
C ILE A 156 14.82 13.08 3.71
N PHE A 157 14.48 13.00 2.42
CA PHE A 157 15.03 13.82 1.33
C PHE A 157 14.06 14.87 0.86
#